data_3b26d8eec6e37dc96d76e721d7d0cd1f
#
_entry.id   3b26d8eec6e37dc96d76e721d7d0cd1f
#
_cell.length_a   1.000
_cell.length_b   1.000
_cell.length_c   1.000
_cell.angle_alpha   90.00
_cell.angle_beta   90.00
_cell.angle_gamma   90.00
#
_symmetry.space_group_name_H-M   'P 1'
#
loop_
_entity.id
_entity.type
_entity.pdbx_description
1 polymer ?
#
loop_
_entity_poly.entity_id
_entity_poly.type
_entity_poly.pdbx_seq_one_letter_code
_entity_poly.pdbx_strand_id
1 'polypeptide(L)'
;PPVHPVTGKKTYSAAPSRAPSQLSSAARQRNPIQDNNTHSQPSVAMAALARRAGGSPAAALWAAARGFASVGSDIVSAAPGVSLQKARSWDEGVATKFSTTPLKDIFHGKKVVIFGLPGAYTGVCSQSHVPSYKNNIDKLKAKGIDSVICVAVNDPYVLNGWAEKLQAKDAIEFYGDLDGSFHKSLDLEIDLSAALLGRRSHRWSAFVDDGKIKAFNVEKAPSDFKVSGAEVILDQI
;
A
#
# COMPACT_ATOMS: atom_id res chain seq x y z
N PRO A 1 -39.35 16.03 45.01
CA PRO A 1 -38.94 17.20 44.31
C PRO A 1 -38.86 16.92 42.82
N PRO A 2 -39.45 17.77 41.95
CA PRO A 2 -39.58 17.52 40.54
C PRO A 2 -38.33 18.03 39.78
N VAL A 3 -37.98 17.25 38.72
CA VAL A 3 -36.89 17.55 37.79
C VAL A 3 -37.42 18.42 36.67
N HIS A 4 -36.78 19.59 36.43
CA HIS A 4 -37.10 20.47 35.34
C HIS A 4 -36.31 20.08 34.08
N PRO A 5 -36.93 20.10 32.86
CA PRO A 5 -36.22 19.87 31.62
C PRO A 5 -35.60 21.19 31.11
N VAL A 6 -34.30 21.15 30.77
CA VAL A 6 -33.60 22.27 30.13
C VAL A 6 -33.69 22.08 28.61
N THR A 7 -34.56 22.90 27.97
CA THR A 7 -34.59 23.05 26.51
C THR A 7 -33.75 24.25 26.11
N GLY A 8 -32.58 24.04 25.54
CA GLY A 8 -31.75 25.06 24.92
C GLY A 8 -31.61 24.84 23.41
N LYS A 9 -32.49 25.43 22.59
CA LYS A 9 -32.27 25.57 21.14
C LYS A 9 -31.25 26.66 20.88
N LYS A 10 -30.07 26.32 20.37
CA LYS A 10 -29.15 27.28 19.77
C LYS A 10 -29.50 27.47 18.29
N THR A 11 -30.03 28.65 17.95
CA THR A 11 -30.21 29.10 16.57
C THR A 11 -28.88 29.64 16.05
N TYR A 12 -28.36 29.05 14.98
CA TYR A 12 -27.22 29.60 14.24
C TYR A 12 -27.76 30.64 13.24
N SER A 13 -27.37 31.91 13.43
CA SER A 13 -27.62 33.00 12.49
C SER A 13 -26.69 32.86 11.28
N ALA A 14 -27.25 32.86 10.09
CA ALA A 14 -26.52 32.87 8.84
C ALA A 14 -25.95 34.27 8.55
N ALA A 15 -24.68 34.37 8.24
CA ALA A 15 -24.02 35.58 7.77
C ALA A 15 -24.29 35.79 6.27
N PRO A 16 -24.37 37.06 5.80
CA PRO A 16 -24.75 37.35 4.42
C PRO A 16 -23.61 37.11 3.42
N SER A 17 -23.96 36.56 2.28
CA SER A 17 -23.08 36.30 1.12
C SER A 17 -22.60 37.63 0.51
N ARG A 18 -21.29 37.75 0.35
CA ARG A 18 -20.62 38.83 -0.38
C ARG A 18 -20.46 38.44 -1.86
N ALA A 19 -20.95 39.26 -2.76
CA ALA A 19 -20.81 39.13 -4.20
C ALA A 19 -19.34 39.27 -4.67
N PRO A 20 -18.93 38.61 -5.79
CA PRO A 20 -17.57 38.74 -6.30
C PRO A 20 -17.37 40.04 -7.06
N SER A 21 -16.36 40.83 -6.68
CA SER A 21 -15.87 41.97 -7.42
C SER A 21 -15.07 41.52 -8.66
N GLN A 22 -15.40 42.13 -9.80
CA GLN A 22 -14.73 42.02 -11.08
C GLN A 22 -13.27 42.45 -10.97
N LEU A 23 -12.34 41.61 -11.44
CA LEU A 23 -10.96 41.98 -11.66
C LEU A 23 -10.67 42.08 -13.16
N SER A 24 -10.18 43.27 -13.50
CA SER A 24 -9.84 43.78 -14.81
C SER A 24 -8.76 42.96 -15.50
N SER A 25 -8.92 42.82 -16.82
CA SER A 25 -7.96 42.29 -17.77
C SER A 25 -6.68 43.15 -17.84
N ALA A 26 -5.53 42.59 -17.50
CA ALA A 26 -4.24 43.11 -17.90
C ALA A 26 -3.55 42.09 -18.81
N ALA A 27 -3.44 42.44 -20.06
CA ALA A 27 -2.68 41.73 -21.07
C ALA A 27 -1.18 41.71 -20.69
N ARG A 28 -0.60 40.53 -20.60
CA ARG A 28 0.85 40.35 -20.53
C ARG A 28 1.37 39.71 -21.82
N GLN A 29 2.27 40.49 -22.44
CA GLN A 29 3.03 40.21 -23.65
C GLN A 29 3.75 38.86 -23.57
N ARG A 30 3.67 38.10 -24.68
CA ARG A 30 4.43 36.86 -24.91
C ARG A 30 5.81 37.24 -25.41
N ASN A 31 6.86 36.80 -24.74
CA ASN A 31 8.21 36.73 -25.31
C ASN A 31 8.39 35.35 -25.97
N PRO A 32 8.98 35.32 -27.19
CA PRO A 32 9.29 34.08 -27.87
C PRO A 32 10.53 33.43 -27.28
N ILE A 33 10.42 32.17 -26.86
CA ILE A 33 11.57 31.34 -26.51
C ILE A 33 12.12 30.76 -27.81
N GLN A 34 13.40 31.03 -28.05
CA GLN A 34 14.16 30.49 -29.17
C GLN A 34 14.41 28.99 -28.97
N ASP A 35 13.98 28.20 -29.96
CA ASP A 35 14.38 26.80 -30.13
C ASP A 35 15.84 26.74 -30.56
N ASN A 36 16.71 26.21 -29.72
CA ASN A 36 18.01 25.70 -30.12
C ASN A 36 18.05 24.19 -29.96
N ASN A 37 17.59 23.51 -31.00
CA ASN A 37 17.73 22.08 -31.19
C ASN A 37 19.04 21.82 -31.97
N THR A 38 20.10 21.41 -31.31
CA THR A 38 21.27 20.81 -31.94
C THR A 38 21.40 19.35 -31.47
N HIS A 39 20.93 18.49 -32.36
CA HIS A 39 21.24 17.07 -32.33
C HIS A 39 22.75 16.88 -32.48
N SER A 40 23.38 16.24 -31.49
CA SER A 40 24.64 15.53 -31.70
C SER A 40 24.55 14.16 -31.07
N GLN A 41 24.43 13.17 -31.94
CA GLN A 41 24.60 11.76 -31.57
C GLN A 41 26.10 11.54 -31.26
N PRO A 42 26.46 10.83 -30.18
CA PRO A 42 27.82 10.30 -30.05
C PRO A 42 27.91 8.97 -30.79
N SER A 43 28.91 8.93 -31.69
CA SER A 43 29.33 7.82 -32.51
C SER A 43 29.70 6.57 -31.68
N VAL A 44 29.41 5.44 -32.33
CA VAL A 44 29.82 4.09 -31.95
C VAL A 44 31.33 3.93 -32.10
N ALA A 45 32.11 4.15 -31.05
CA ALA A 45 33.51 3.68 -30.96
C ALA A 45 34.02 3.86 -29.53
N MET A 46 33.89 2.84 -28.71
CA MET A 46 34.79 2.46 -27.62
C MET A 46 34.33 1.17 -26.92
N ALA A 47 34.39 0.10 -27.69
CA ALA A 47 34.44 -1.23 -27.12
C ALA A 47 35.89 -1.72 -27.15
N ALA A 48 36.68 -1.39 -26.14
CA ALA A 48 37.92 -2.10 -25.76
C ALA A 48 38.71 -1.24 -24.77
N LEU A 49 38.43 -1.36 -23.49
CA LEU A 49 39.38 -1.33 -22.36
C LEU A 49 38.64 -1.43 -21.00
N ALA A 50 38.22 -2.63 -20.62
CA ALA A 50 37.83 -2.88 -19.26
C ALA A 50 38.18 -4.35 -18.87
N ARG A 51 39.45 -4.69 -19.01
CA ARG A 51 40.01 -5.86 -18.34
C ARG A 51 41.07 -5.33 -17.36
N ARG A 52 40.67 -5.15 -16.11
CA ARG A 52 41.38 -5.24 -14.82
C ARG A 52 40.77 -4.31 -13.78
N ALA A 53 39.72 -4.78 -13.16
CA ALA A 53 39.41 -4.44 -11.79
C ALA A 53 38.84 -5.71 -11.17
N GLY A 54 39.62 -6.33 -10.27
CA GLY A 54 39.24 -7.52 -9.55
C GLY A 54 38.10 -7.23 -8.58
N GLY A 55 36.88 -7.26 -9.08
CA GLY A 55 35.67 -7.26 -8.29
C GLY A 55 35.39 -8.69 -7.83
N SER A 56 35.28 -8.88 -6.52
CA SER A 56 34.93 -10.16 -5.92
C SER A 56 33.65 -10.72 -6.55
N PRO A 57 33.60 -12.00 -6.96
CA PRO A 57 32.41 -12.62 -7.53
C PRO A 57 31.20 -12.60 -6.58
N ALA A 58 31.42 -12.41 -5.28
CA ALA A 58 30.35 -12.23 -4.30
C ALA A 58 29.50 -10.98 -4.50
N ALA A 59 30.08 -9.86 -4.97
CA ALA A 59 29.34 -8.62 -5.20
C ALA A 59 28.41 -8.70 -6.44
N ALA A 60 28.78 -9.50 -7.44
CA ALA A 60 27.97 -9.71 -8.65
C ALA A 60 26.76 -10.63 -8.38
N LEU A 61 26.88 -11.56 -7.43
CA LEU A 61 25.77 -12.45 -7.03
C LEU A 61 24.68 -11.74 -6.23
N TRP A 62 25.00 -10.65 -5.53
CA TRP A 62 24.02 -9.86 -4.78
C TRP A 62 23.20 -8.91 -5.68
N ALA A 63 23.71 -8.56 -6.85
CA ALA A 63 23.00 -7.71 -7.82
C ALA A 63 22.01 -8.51 -8.71
N ALA A 64 22.18 -9.82 -8.82
CA ALA A 64 21.37 -10.69 -9.68
C ALA A 64 20.11 -11.27 -8.99
N ALA A 65 19.90 -11.01 -7.70
CA ALA A 65 18.81 -11.61 -6.90
C ALA A 65 17.69 -10.63 -6.52
N ARG A 66 17.54 -9.50 -7.22
CA ARG A 66 16.31 -8.70 -7.14
C ARG A 66 15.32 -9.20 -8.19
N GLY A 67 14.92 -10.45 -8.05
CA GLY A 67 13.78 -10.99 -8.78
C GLY A 67 12.51 -10.46 -8.14
N PHE A 68 11.57 -10.03 -8.98
CA PHE A 68 10.20 -9.73 -8.61
C PHE A 68 9.65 -10.79 -7.65
N ALA A 69 8.83 -10.38 -6.67
CA ALA A 69 8.12 -11.34 -5.86
C ALA A 69 7.29 -12.26 -6.78
N SER A 70 7.45 -13.55 -6.63
CA SER A 70 6.80 -14.56 -7.48
C SER A 70 6.54 -15.81 -6.65
N VAL A 71 5.73 -16.71 -7.18
CA VAL A 71 5.55 -18.04 -6.58
C VAL A 71 6.92 -18.72 -6.42
N GLY A 72 7.20 -19.23 -5.22
CA GLY A 72 8.47 -19.84 -4.82
C GLY A 72 9.44 -18.89 -4.13
N SER A 73 9.29 -17.56 -4.26
CA SER A 73 10.10 -16.59 -3.53
C SER A 73 9.82 -16.65 -2.02
N ASP A 74 10.81 -16.26 -1.23
CA ASP A 74 10.64 -16.03 0.20
C ASP A 74 10.35 -14.56 0.45
N ILE A 75 9.17 -14.26 1.01
CA ILE A 75 8.68 -12.88 1.19
C ILE A 75 9.53 -12.09 2.21
N VAL A 76 10.11 -12.77 3.20
CA VAL A 76 10.97 -12.14 4.22
C VAL A 76 12.31 -11.78 3.59
N SER A 77 12.89 -12.70 2.82
CA SER A 77 14.16 -12.47 2.13
C SER A 77 14.06 -11.47 0.98
N ALA A 78 12.88 -11.36 0.35
CA ALA A 78 12.61 -10.37 -0.71
C ALA A 78 12.58 -8.93 -0.17
N ALA A 79 12.21 -8.74 1.10
CA ALA A 79 12.13 -7.44 1.76
C ALA A 79 12.99 -7.40 3.05
N PRO A 80 14.31 -7.54 2.95
CA PRO A 80 15.20 -7.66 4.12
C PRO A 80 15.18 -6.36 4.95
N GLY A 81 15.08 -6.52 6.27
CA GLY A 81 15.09 -5.40 7.22
C GLY A 81 13.79 -4.58 7.27
N VAL A 82 12.78 -4.92 6.48
CA VAL A 82 11.48 -4.27 6.53
C VAL A 82 10.69 -4.72 7.75
N SER A 83 9.99 -3.78 8.38
CA SER A 83 9.03 -4.01 9.45
C SER A 83 7.75 -3.24 9.17
N LEU A 84 6.60 -3.84 9.45
CA LEU A 84 5.29 -3.24 9.23
C LEU A 84 4.72 -2.67 10.54
N GLN A 85 3.80 -1.72 10.42
CA GLN A 85 3.15 -1.07 11.56
C GLN A 85 1.74 -1.65 11.74
N LYS A 86 1.54 -2.48 12.77
CA LYS A 86 0.20 -3.02 13.07
C LYS A 86 -0.77 -1.88 13.37
N ALA A 87 -1.95 -1.92 12.75
CA ALA A 87 -3.02 -0.96 12.98
C ALA A 87 -3.41 -0.90 14.46
N ARG A 88 -3.50 0.29 15.01
CA ARG A 88 -3.73 0.53 16.44
C ARG A 88 -4.29 1.93 16.67
N SER A 89 -4.87 2.16 17.85
CA SER A 89 -5.21 3.50 18.33
C SER A 89 -3.94 4.29 18.71
N TRP A 90 -4.09 5.61 18.90
CA TRP A 90 -2.98 6.43 19.35
C TRP A 90 -2.45 5.99 20.73
N ASP A 91 -3.36 5.68 21.67
CA ASP A 91 -3.00 5.27 23.03
C ASP A 91 -2.24 3.93 23.04
N GLU A 92 -2.66 2.98 22.21
CA GLU A 92 -1.92 1.73 21.99
C GLU A 92 -0.54 1.98 21.37
N GLY A 93 -0.43 2.95 20.46
CA GLY A 93 0.83 3.38 19.89
C GLY A 93 1.80 3.89 20.94
N VAL A 94 1.34 4.78 21.83
CA VAL A 94 2.12 5.32 22.95
C VAL A 94 2.51 4.19 23.90
N ALA A 95 1.57 3.35 24.31
CA ALA A 95 1.81 2.24 25.24
C ALA A 95 2.87 1.25 24.72
N THR A 96 2.89 1.00 23.41
CA THR A 96 3.85 0.10 22.74
C THR A 96 5.13 0.80 22.27
N LYS A 97 5.32 2.08 22.63
CA LYS A 97 6.46 2.90 22.21
C LYS A 97 6.66 2.90 20.69
N PHE A 98 5.56 2.95 19.95
CA PHE A 98 5.50 2.95 18.48
C PHE A 98 6.24 1.77 17.84
N SER A 99 6.24 0.61 18.49
CA SER A 99 6.91 -0.60 18.00
C SER A 99 6.39 -1.03 16.62
N THR A 100 7.28 -1.61 15.82
CA THR A 100 6.98 -2.21 14.50
C THR A 100 7.05 -3.74 14.60
N THR A 101 6.49 -4.44 13.61
CA THR A 101 6.49 -5.90 13.53
C THR A 101 7.41 -6.34 12.40
N PRO A 102 8.52 -7.01 12.68
CA PRO A 102 9.38 -7.60 11.65
C PRO A 102 8.63 -8.63 10.81
N LEU A 103 8.92 -8.70 9.51
CA LEU A 103 8.25 -9.65 8.62
C LEU A 103 8.38 -11.11 9.06
N LYS A 104 9.52 -11.50 9.64
CA LYS A 104 9.72 -12.85 10.18
C LYS A 104 8.68 -13.23 11.24
N ASP A 105 8.26 -12.27 12.06
CA ASP A 105 7.29 -12.53 13.14
C ASP A 105 5.86 -12.66 12.60
N ILE A 106 5.64 -12.14 11.39
CA ILE A 106 4.37 -12.26 10.66
C ILE A 106 4.27 -13.63 9.97
N PHE A 107 5.36 -14.10 9.33
CA PHE A 107 5.30 -15.20 8.37
C PHE A 107 5.93 -16.51 8.85
N HIS A 108 6.91 -16.47 9.78
CA HIS A 108 7.64 -17.68 10.17
C HIS A 108 6.74 -18.70 10.87
N GLY A 109 6.75 -19.94 10.35
CA GLY A 109 5.97 -21.06 10.87
C GLY A 109 4.45 -20.90 10.70
N LYS A 110 3.98 -19.99 9.84
CA LYS A 110 2.55 -19.70 9.67
C LYS A 110 2.11 -19.79 8.22
N LYS A 111 0.84 -20.16 8.04
CA LYS A 111 0.10 -20.05 6.79
C LYS A 111 -0.67 -18.74 6.76
N VAL A 112 -0.23 -17.81 5.95
CA VAL A 112 -0.76 -16.44 5.90
C VAL A 112 -1.35 -16.16 4.53
N VAL A 113 -2.58 -15.65 4.50
CA VAL A 113 -3.12 -14.99 3.34
C VAL A 113 -2.92 -13.49 3.51
N ILE A 114 -2.17 -12.88 2.61
CA ILE A 114 -1.88 -11.46 2.63
C ILE A 114 -2.39 -10.80 1.36
N PHE A 115 -2.96 -9.61 1.48
CA PHE A 115 -3.36 -8.80 0.35
C PHE A 115 -3.00 -7.33 0.53
N GLY A 116 -2.61 -6.71 -0.57
CA GLY A 116 -2.27 -5.28 -0.62
C GLY A 116 -3.22 -4.51 -1.54
N LEU A 117 -3.33 -3.21 -1.28
CA LEU A 117 -4.31 -2.38 -1.97
C LEU A 117 -3.88 -0.89 -2.01
N PRO A 118 -4.43 -0.09 -2.94
CA PRO A 118 -4.10 1.33 -3.10
C PRO A 118 -4.26 2.20 -1.85
N GLY A 119 -5.18 1.88 -0.96
CA GLY A 119 -5.25 2.62 0.31
C GLY A 119 -6.59 2.56 1.03
N ALA A 120 -6.53 2.85 2.31
CA ALA A 120 -7.69 3.00 3.18
C ALA A 120 -8.66 4.06 2.65
N TYR A 121 -9.95 3.85 2.87
CA TYR A 121 -11.07 4.73 2.47
C TYR A 121 -11.24 4.94 0.97
N THR A 122 -10.48 4.28 0.09
CA THR A 122 -10.69 4.34 -1.36
C THR A 122 -11.80 3.38 -1.81
N GLY A 123 -12.39 3.62 -3.00
CA GLY A 123 -13.62 2.97 -3.46
C GLY A 123 -13.56 1.44 -3.46
N VAL A 124 -12.86 0.83 -4.43
CA VAL A 124 -12.78 -0.64 -4.58
C VAL A 124 -12.18 -1.33 -3.36
N CYS A 125 -11.23 -0.68 -2.67
CA CYS A 125 -10.62 -1.22 -1.45
C CYS A 125 -11.66 -1.41 -0.32
N SER A 126 -12.58 -0.43 -0.16
CA SER A 126 -13.58 -0.43 0.90
C SER A 126 -14.85 -1.20 0.52
N GLN A 127 -15.23 -1.21 -0.76
CA GLN A 127 -16.51 -1.76 -1.21
C GLN A 127 -16.39 -3.24 -1.65
N SER A 128 -15.20 -3.68 -2.06
CA SER A 128 -15.01 -5.00 -2.65
C SER A 128 -13.86 -5.79 -2.01
N HIS A 129 -12.64 -5.25 -1.97
CA HIS A 129 -11.45 -6.04 -1.64
C HIS A 129 -11.44 -6.49 -0.18
N VAL A 130 -11.53 -5.58 0.80
CA VAL A 130 -11.60 -5.96 2.23
C VAL A 130 -12.86 -6.77 2.54
N PRO A 131 -14.07 -6.40 2.03
CA PRO A 131 -15.27 -7.21 2.24
C PRO A 131 -15.17 -8.65 1.70
N SER A 132 -14.52 -8.88 0.56
CA SER A 132 -14.28 -10.24 0.02
C SER A 132 -13.56 -11.12 1.06
N TYR A 133 -12.47 -10.65 1.66
CA TYR A 133 -11.75 -11.40 2.69
C TYR A 133 -12.54 -11.53 3.98
N LYS A 134 -13.17 -10.46 4.46
CA LYS A 134 -14.01 -10.50 5.66
C LYS A 134 -15.12 -11.55 5.55
N ASN A 135 -15.80 -11.60 4.41
CA ASN A 135 -16.94 -12.51 4.20
C ASN A 135 -16.51 -13.98 3.99
N ASN A 136 -15.24 -14.23 3.68
CA ASN A 136 -14.68 -15.57 3.48
C ASN A 136 -13.72 -16.01 4.60
N ILE A 137 -13.66 -15.28 5.72
CA ILE A 137 -12.70 -15.56 6.80
C ILE A 137 -12.82 -16.98 7.35
N ASP A 138 -14.04 -17.48 7.55
CA ASP A 138 -14.28 -18.82 8.09
C ASP A 138 -13.85 -19.91 7.11
N LYS A 139 -14.03 -19.70 5.80
CA LYS A 139 -13.55 -20.62 4.76
C LYS A 139 -12.02 -20.68 4.73
N LEU A 140 -11.35 -19.53 4.86
CA LEU A 140 -9.90 -19.46 4.92
C LEU A 140 -9.38 -20.19 6.17
N LYS A 141 -9.97 -19.95 7.33
CA LYS A 141 -9.62 -20.66 8.57
C LYS A 141 -9.85 -22.17 8.45
N ALA A 142 -10.94 -22.59 7.82
CA ALA A 142 -11.22 -24.01 7.59
C ALA A 142 -10.19 -24.71 6.70
N LYS A 143 -9.49 -23.96 5.84
CA LYS A 143 -8.35 -24.44 5.04
C LYS A 143 -7.01 -24.36 5.79
N GLY A 144 -7.01 -24.03 7.07
CA GLY A 144 -5.82 -24.00 7.93
C GLY A 144 -5.00 -22.72 7.78
N ILE A 145 -5.61 -21.61 7.35
CA ILE A 145 -4.95 -20.29 7.34
C ILE A 145 -4.92 -19.75 8.77
N ASP A 146 -3.72 -19.44 9.26
CA ASP A 146 -3.49 -18.92 10.62
C ASP A 146 -3.89 -17.44 10.73
N SER A 147 -3.59 -16.64 9.71
CA SER A 147 -3.96 -15.22 9.69
C SER A 147 -4.25 -14.70 8.28
N VAL A 148 -5.15 -13.72 8.22
CA VAL A 148 -5.44 -12.94 7.02
C VAL A 148 -4.99 -11.51 7.27
N ILE A 149 -4.15 -10.99 6.38
CA ILE A 149 -3.45 -9.71 6.56
C ILE A 149 -3.78 -8.77 5.41
N CYS A 150 -4.19 -7.55 5.75
CA CYS A 150 -4.29 -6.42 4.82
C CYS A 150 -3.10 -5.49 5.01
N VAL A 151 -2.35 -5.19 3.96
CA VAL A 151 -1.24 -4.24 4.02
C VAL A 151 -1.45 -3.08 3.04
N ALA A 152 -1.18 -1.85 3.48
CA ALA A 152 -1.32 -0.66 2.65
C ALA A 152 -0.28 0.41 3.00
N VAL A 153 0.05 1.26 2.02
CA VAL A 153 0.89 2.46 2.23
C VAL A 153 0.03 3.54 2.89
N ASN A 154 -0.26 3.32 4.16
CA ASN A 154 -0.98 4.21 5.06
C ASN A 154 -0.36 4.11 6.46
N ASP A 155 -0.59 5.12 7.30
CA ASP A 155 -0.22 5.04 8.71
C ASP A 155 -1.15 4.08 9.49
N PRO A 156 -0.69 3.55 10.64
CA PRO A 156 -1.44 2.54 11.39
C PRO A 156 -2.73 3.07 12.02
N TYR A 157 -2.85 4.37 12.25
CA TYR A 157 -4.03 4.98 12.89
C TYR A 157 -5.18 5.12 11.91
N VAL A 158 -4.86 5.54 10.67
CA VAL A 158 -5.84 5.56 9.56
C VAL A 158 -6.32 4.15 9.26
N LEU A 159 -5.43 3.15 9.25
CA LEU A 159 -5.81 1.75 9.05
C LEU A 159 -6.69 1.22 10.16
N ASN A 160 -6.43 1.59 11.43
CA ASN A 160 -7.27 1.20 12.56
C ASN A 160 -8.70 1.76 12.42
N GLY A 161 -8.84 3.05 12.19
CA GLY A 161 -10.16 3.67 12.01
C GLY A 161 -10.92 3.12 10.80
N TRP A 162 -10.19 2.78 9.71
CA TRP A 162 -10.80 2.16 8.55
C TRP A 162 -11.23 0.72 8.80
N ALA A 163 -10.42 -0.09 9.50
CA ALA A 163 -10.77 -1.45 9.90
C ALA A 163 -12.02 -1.49 10.80
N GLU A 164 -12.13 -0.56 11.74
CA GLU A 164 -13.30 -0.38 12.60
C GLU A 164 -14.54 -0.01 11.77
N LYS A 165 -14.42 0.97 10.86
CA LYS A 165 -15.53 1.37 9.97
C LYS A 165 -16.04 0.22 9.12
N LEU A 166 -15.16 -0.66 8.64
CA LEU A 166 -15.50 -1.83 7.84
C LEU A 166 -15.96 -3.02 8.72
N GLN A 167 -15.89 -2.90 10.06
CA GLN A 167 -16.13 -3.99 10.98
C GLN A 167 -15.29 -5.23 10.64
N ALA A 168 -14.02 -5.01 10.28
CA ALA A 168 -13.09 -6.04 9.81
C ALA A 168 -11.92 -6.26 10.79
N LYS A 169 -11.81 -5.46 11.86
CA LYS A 169 -10.70 -5.46 12.81
C LYS A 169 -10.48 -6.83 13.49
N ASP A 170 -11.58 -7.56 13.80
CA ASP A 170 -11.50 -8.85 14.47
C ASP A 170 -11.24 -10.02 13.52
N ALA A 171 -11.43 -9.81 12.21
CA ALA A 171 -11.31 -10.84 11.19
C ALA A 171 -9.99 -10.74 10.40
N ILE A 172 -9.45 -9.54 10.23
CA ILE A 172 -8.31 -9.25 9.39
C ILE A 172 -7.32 -8.41 10.19
N GLU A 173 -6.04 -8.79 10.15
CA GLU A 173 -4.97 -7.97 10.69
C GLU A 173 -4.56 -6.90 9.68
N PHE A 174 -4.57 -5.63 10.09
CA PHE A 174 -4.16 -4.51 9.22
C PHE A 174 -2.77 -4.04 9.58
N TYR A 175 -1.93 -3.83 8.56
CA TYR A 175 -0.57 -3.33 8.71
C TYR A 175 -0.31 -2.17 7.75
N GLY A 176 0.34 -1.13 8.30
CA GLY A 176 0.90 -0.03 7.51
C GLY A 176 2.27 -0.40 6.96
N ASP A 177 2.48 -0.04 5.71
CA ASP A 177 3.79 0.07 5.06
C ASP A 177 4.04 1.56 4.86
N LEU A 178 4.40 2.26 5.96
CA LEU A 178 4.36 3.72 6.07
C LEU A 178 5.13 4.43 4.95
N ASP A 179 6.30 3.93 4.61
CA ASP A 179 7.21 4.49 3.61
C ASP A 179 7.17 3.75 2.25
N GLY A 180 6.32 2.74 2.11
CA GLY A 180 6.19 1.92 0.91
C GLY A 180 7.35 0.95 0.68
N SER A 181 8.25 0.78 1.64
CA SER A 181 9.46 -0.04 1.50
C SER A 181 9.16 -1.52 1.27
N PHE A 182 8.12 -2.05 1.90
CA PHE A 182 7.66 -3.43 1.69
C PHE A 182 7.18 -3.63 0.24
N HIS A 183 6.23 -2.82 -0.22
CA HIS A 183 5.69 -2.93 -1.57
C HIS A 183 6.75 -2.66 -2.64
N LYS A 184 7.64 -1.69 -2.41
CA LYS A 184 8.76 -1.42 -3.30
C LYS A 184 9.73 -2.61 -3.41
N SER A 185 10.00 -3.29 -2.30
CA SER A 185 10.88 -4.48 -2.30
C SER A 185 10.28 -5.66 -3.07
N LEU A 186 8.95 -5.71 -3.20
CA LEU A 186 8.22 -6.74 -3.94
C LEU A 186 7.87 -6.30 -5.38
N ASP A 187 8.31 -5.12 -5.80
CA ASP A 187 7.93 -4.47 -7.09
C ASP A 187 6.41 -4.27 -7.26
N LEU A 188 5.76 -3.92 -6.15
CA LEU A 188 4.31 -3.68 -6.08
C LEU A 188 3.97 -2.20 -5.86
N GLU A 189 4.95 -1.30 -5.93
CA GLU A 189 4.73 0.14 -5.80
C GLU A 189 4.09 0.69 -7.08
N ILE A 190 3.13 1.61 -6.92
CA ILE A 190 2.51 2.35 -8.02
C ILE A 190 2.38 3.83 -7.65
N ASP A 191 2.57 4.73 -8.62
CA ASP A 191 2.33 6.16 -8.45
C ASP A 191 0.86 6.49 -8.80
N LEU A 192 0.11 6.89 -7.79
CA LEU A 192 -1.29 7.33 -7.90
C LEU A 192 -1.44 8.83 -7.60
N SER A 193 -0.41 9.63 -7.84
CA SER A 193 -0.41 11.08 -7.61
C SER A 193 -1.51 11.79 -8.40
N ALA A 194 -1.84 11.31 -9.61
CA ALA A 194 -2.95 11.82 -10.40
C ALA A 194 -4.32 11.66 -9.72
N ALA A 195 -4.45 10.68 -8.81
CA ALA A 195 -5.63 10.46 -7.98
C ALA A 195 -5.47 11.08 -6.57
N LEU A 196 -4.50 11.97 -6.37
CA LEU A 196 -4.16 12.64 -5.11
C LEU A 196 -3.78 11.66 -3.99
N LEU A 197 -3.31 10.48 -4.33
CA LEU A 197 -2.92 9.44 -3.37
C LEU A 197 -1.40 9.34 -3.17
N GLY A 198 -0.60 9.85 -4.14
CA GLY A 198 0.85 9.68 -4.13
C GLY A 198 1.27 8.23 -4.41
N ARG A 199 2.45 7.86 -3.90
CA ARG A 199 2.94 6.47 -4.03
C ARG A 199 2.14 5.52 -3.17
N ARG A 200 1.71 4.42 -3.76
CA ARG A 200 0.83 3.41 -3.16
C ARG A 200 1.24 2.01 -3.61
N SER A 201 0.42 1.03 -3.29
CA SER A 201 0.55 -0.34 -3.74
C SER A 201 -0.38 -0.64 -4.92
N HIS A 202 0.06 -1.48 -5.83
CA HIS A 202 -0.85 -2.25 -6.67
C HIS A 202 -1.88 -3.00 -5.81
N ARG A 203 -2.98 -3.43 -6.43
CA ARG A 203 -3.90 -4.37 -5.79
C ARG A 203 -3.41 -5.78 -6.07
N TRP A 204 -3.20 -6.56 -5.02
CA TRP A 204 -2.63 -7.90 -5.11
C TRP A 204 -3.06 -8.79 -3.94
N SER A 205 -2.84 -10.09 -4.07
CA SER A 205 -2.99 -11.06 -3.00
C SER A 205 -1.96 -12.18 -3.12
N ALA A 206 -1.64 -12.81 -1.99
CA ALA A 206 -0.76 -13.97 -1.94
C ALA A 206 -1.18 -14.93 -0.83
N PHE A 207 -0.91 -16.21 -1.06
CA PHE A 207 -0.82 -17.21 -0.01
C PHE A 207 0.66 -17.49 0.29
N VAL A 208 1.02 -17.39 1.55
CA VAL A 208 2.39 -17.57 2.06
C VAL A 208 2.39 -18.66 3.11
N ASP A 209 3.25 -19.65 2.95
CA ASP A 209 3.43 -20.76 3.87
C ASP A 209 4.87 -20.75 4.38
N ASP A 210 5.05 -20.49 5.67
CA ASP A 210 6.37 -20.36 6.33
C ASP A 210 7.33 -19.45 5.52
N GLY A 211 6.87 -18.24 5.18
CA GLY A 211 7.63 -17.26 4.39
C GLY A 211 7.66 -17.53 2.88
N LYS A 212 7.27 -18.69 2.39
CA LYS A 212 7.27 -19.04 0.96
C LYS A 212 5.96 -18.67 0.29
N ILE A 213 6.03 -17.87 -0.76
CA ILE A 213 4.88 -17.51 -1.60
C ILE A 213 4.45 -18.76 -2.39
N LYS A 214 3.22 -19.22 -2.17
CA LYS A 214 2.62 -20.37 -2.87
C LYS A 214 1.61 -19.96 -3.94
N ALA A 215 0.91 -18.85 -3.75
CA ALA A 215 0.05 -18.22 -4.74
C ALA A 215 0.32 -16.71 -4.74
N PHE A 216 0.26 -16.08 -5.93
CA PHE A 216 0.52 -14.65 -6.07
C PHE A 216 -0.28 -14.07 -7.24
N ASN A 217 -1.15 -13.12 -6.96
CA ASN A 217 -2.06 -12.52 -7.91
C ASN A 217 -1.95 -11.00 -7.86
N VAL A 218 -1.74 -10.35 -9.00
CA VAL A 218 -1.65 -8.89 -9.11
C VAL A 218 -2.64 -8.40 -10.14
N GLU A 219 -3.46 -7.42 -9.77
CA GLU A 219 -4.39 -6.77 -10.68
C GLU A 219 -3.65 -5.91 -11.72
N LYS A 220 -4.20 -5.85 -12.93
CA LYS A 220 -3.61 -5.06 -14.02
C LYS A 220 -3.76 -3.56 -13.80
N ALA A 221 -4.84 -3.12 -13.16
CA ALA A 221 -5.11 -1.73 -12.84
C ALA A 221 -5.58 -1.57 -11.40
N PRO A 222 -5.34 -0.41 -10.76
CA PRO A 222 -5.77 -0.15 -9.37
C PRO A 222 -7.28 -0.26 -9.15
N SER A 223 -8.06 -0.03 -10.21
CA SER A 223 -9.54 -0.15 -10.22
C SER A 223 -10.03 -1.57 -10.44
N ASP A 224 -9.19 -2.48 -10.93
CA ASP A 224 -9.58 -3.85 -11.18
C ASP A 224 -9.74 -4.63 -9.87
N PHE A 225 -10.67 -5.59 -9.90
CA PHE A 225 -10.88 -6.57 -8.82
C PHE A 225 -11.38 -7.86 -9.45
N LYS A 226 -10.45 -8.65 -10.00
CA LYS A 226 -10.71 -9.87 -10.81
C LYS A 226 -9.92 -11.07 -10.31
N VAL A 227 -8.68 -10.85 -9.84
CA VAL A 227 -7.77 -11.94 -9.49
C VAL A 227 -7.27 -11.89 -8.06
N SER A 228 -7.48 -10.79 -7.33
CA SER A 228 -6.94 -10.58 -5.98
C SER A 228 -7.95 -10.82 -4.86
N GLY A 229 -9.18 -11.25 -5.17
CA GLY A 229 -10.22 -11.53 -4.19
C GLY A 229 -9.96 -12.82 -3.39
N ALA A 230 -10.63 -12.94 -2.25
CA ALA A 230 -10.53 -14.11 -1.37
C ALA A 230 -10.96 -15.41 -2.07
N GLU A 231 -11.95 -15.32 -2.96
CA GLU A 231 -12.45 -16.47 -3.71
C GLU A 231 -11.34 -17.08 -4.59
N VAL A 232 -10.54 -16.23 -5.25
CA VAL A 232 -9.43 -16.69 -6.10
C VAL A 232 -8.35 -17.37 -5.27
N ILE A 233 -8.00 -16.80 -4.10
CA ILE A 233 -7.04 -17.44 -3.18
C ILE A 233 -7.59 -18.77 -2.66
N LEU A 234 -8.89 -18.84 -2.32
CA LEU A 234 -9.52 -20.07 -1.85
C LEU A 234 -9.46 -21.22 -2.85
N ASP A 235 -9.47 -20.92 -4.15
CA ASP A 235 -9.33 -21.93 -5.22
C ASP A 235 -7.86 -22.37 -5.43
N GLN A 236 -6.90 -21.64 -4.88
CA GLN A 236 -5.45 -21.89 -5.02
C GLN A 236 -4.82 -22.59 -3.81
N ILE A 237 -5.57 -22.79 -2.70
CA ILE A 237 -5.08 -23.36 -1.45
C ILE A 237 -5.79 -24.63 -1.01
#